data_b478f9b75357266b3dff80bbee787433
#
_entry.id   b478f9b75357266b3dff80bbee787433
#
_cell.length_a   1.000
_cell.length_b   1.000
_cell.length_c   1.000
_cell.angle_alpha   90.00
_cell.angle_beta   90.00
_cell.angle_gamma   90.00
#
_symmetry.space_group_name_H-M   'P 1'
#
loop_
_entity.id
_entity.type
_entity.pdbx_description
1 polymer ?
#
loop_
_entity_poly.entity_id
_entity_poly.type
_entity_poly.pdbx_seq_one_letter_code
_entity_poly.pdbx_strand_id
1 'polypeptide(L)'
;MNKAKRNRYILLGIVIVCALVYFLVPSVNNWVNTSVKALFTNDINNVIEYIRSFGGYAVAVSFLLMILQSIISPIPAFFITLSNAAIWGWWRGAILSWTSSMVGAAMCFYIARIIGRDIVVKLNSNSAVEHIEKFFDRYGTNAIVIARLLPFIPFDIVSYFAGLTPIGFWKFFIATGIGQFPATIIYSYAGGQLTGGAQKMFIGLLILFGGSAVVAMLKKMYDAKQEKNDSKNN
;
A
#
# COMPACT_ATOMS: atom_id res chain seq x y z
N MET A 1 2.70 6.00 -34.54
CA MET A 1 2.15 6.31 -33.20
C MET A 1 3.22 6.03 -32.16
N ASN A 2 3.61 7.01 -31.36
CA ASN A 2 4.67 6.86 -30.35
C ASN A 2 4.26 5.80 -29.32
N LYS A 3 5.19 4.90 -28.93
CA LYS A 3 4.96 3.76 -28.03
C LYS A 3 4.26 4.19 -26.72
N ALA A 4 4.61 5.37 -26.19
CA ALA A 4 4.00 5.96 -25.02
C ALA A 4 2.50 6.32 -25.24
N LYS A 5 2.15 6.90 -26.39
CA LYS A 5 0.75 7.21 -26.71
C LYS A 5 -0.08 5.93 -26.84
N ARG A 6 0.47 4.88 -27.48
CA ARG A 6 -0.20 3.59 -27.61
C ARG A 6 -0.52 2.97 -26.24
N ASN A 7 0.43 2.97 -25.35
CA ASN A 7 0.23 2.41 -24.01
C ASN A 7 -0.81 3.19 -23.19
N ARG A 8 -0.87 4.53 -23.34
CA ARG A 8 -1.93 5.35 -22.71
C ARG A 8 -3.32 5.03 -23.25
N TYR A 9 -3.47 4.83 -24.55
CA TYR A 9 -4.76 4.43 -25.14
C TYR A 9 -5.19 3.02 -24.71
N ILE A 10 -4.24 2.08 -24.58
CA ILE A 10 -4.52 0.74 -24.05
C ILE A 10 -5.00 0.84 -22.59
N LEU A 11 -4.29 1.60 -21.73
CA LEU A 11 -4.71 1.79 -20.35
C LEU A 11 -6.10 2.45 -20.27
N LEU A 12 -6.34 3.48 -21.07
CA LEU A 12 -7.63 4.17 -21.13
C LEU A 12 -8.74 3.20 -21.58
N GLY A 13 -8.46 2.36 -22.57
CA GLY A 13 -9.38 1.29 -22.99
C GLY A 13 -9.68 0.31 -21.87
N ILE A 14 -8.66 -0.14 -21.13
CA ILE A 14 -8.85 -1.03 -19.97
C ILE A 14 -9.71 -0.35 -18.89
N VAL A 15 -9.45 0.91 -18.57
CA VAL A 15 -10.24 1.66 -17.57
C VAL A 15 -11.68 1.80 -18.02
N ILE A 16 -11.93 2.12 -19.31
CA ILE A 16 -13.28 2.19 -19.87
C ILE A 16 -13.99 0.84 -19.78
N VAL A 17 -13.31 -0.26 -20.15
CA VAL A 17 -13.88 -1.61 -20.05
C VAL A 17 -14.20 -1.97 -18.59
N CYS A 18 -13.28 -1.69 -17.65
CA CYS A 18 -13.53 -1.90 -16.23
C CYS A 18 -14.74 -1.07 -15.72
N ALA A 19 -14.85 0.18 -16.14
CA ALA A 19 -15.98 1.04 -15.80
C ALA A 19 -17.29 0.50 -16.40
N LEU A 20 -17.28 0.09 -17.66
CA LEU A 20 -18.45 -0.51 -18.29
C LEU A 20 -18.87 -1.81 -17.57
N VAL A 21 -17.94 -2.69 -17.25
CA VAL A 21 -18.22 -3.90 -16.49
C VAL A 21 -18.81 -3.56 -15.10
N TYR A 22 -18.24 -2.56 -14.42
CA TYR A 22 -18.75 -2.12 -13.12
C TYR A 22 -20.20 -1.60 -13.22
N PHE A 23 -20.54 -0.81 -14.24
CA PHE A 23 -21.88 -0.24 -14.38
C PHE A 23 -22.90 -1.20 -15.00
N LEU A 24 -22.49 -2.07 -15.92
CA LEU A 24 -23.39 -2.94 -16.68
C LEU A 24 -23.59 -4.32 -16.03
N VAL A 25 -22.66 -4.77 -15.17
CA VAL A 25 -22.75 -6.09 -14.53
C VAL A 25 -23.13 -5.92 -13.05
N PRO A 26 -24.41 -6.11 -12.65
CA PRO A 26 -24.88 -5.90 -11.29
C PRO A 26 -24.10 -6.71 -10.23
N SER A 27 -23.67 -7.93 -10.57
CA SER A 27 -22.88 -8.79 -9.69
C SER A 27 -21.52 -8.17 -9.36
N VAL A 28 -20.84 -7.55 -10.36
CA VAL A 28 -19.56 -6.87 -10.16
C VAL A 28 -19.75 -5.60 -9.35
N ASN A 29 -20.78 -4.81 -9.67
CA ASN A 29 -21.11 -3.61 -8.90
C ASN A 29 -21.37 -3.93 -7.44
N ASN A 30 -22.23 -4.91 -7.15
CA ASN A 30 -22.54 -5.33 -5.80
C ASN A 30 -21.29 -5.87 -5.07
N TRP A 31 -20.46 -6.67 -5.75
CA TRP A 31 -19.23 -7.19 -5.17
C TRP A 31 -18.24 -6.07 -4.79
N VAL A 32 -17.99 -5.13 -5.70
CA VAL A 32 -17.10 -3.99 -5.43
C VAL A 32 -17.62 -3.14 -4.28
N ASN A 33 -18.89 -2.75 -4.31
CA ASN A 33 -19.49 -1.90 -3.27
C ASN A 33 -19.50 -2.58 -1.89
N THR A 34 -19.80 -3.88 -1.84
CA THR A 34 -19.79 -4.65 -0.59
C THR A 34 -18.36 -4.84 -0.08
N SER A 35 -17.40 -5.10 -0.98
CA SER A 35 -15.97 -5.18 -0.63
C SER A 35 -15.47 -3.86 -0.04
N VAL A 36 -15.78 -2.74 -0.69
CA VAL A 36 -15.40 -1.41 -0.22
C VAL A 36 -16.03 -1.16 1.16
N LYS A 37 -17.32 -1.42 1.33
CA LYS A 37 -18.00 -1.26 2.62
C LYS A 37 -17.34 -2.12 3.72
N ALA A 38 -17.06 -3.38 3.45
CA ALA A 38 -16.40 -4.28 4.42
C ALA A 38 -15.04 -3.77 4.86
N LEU A 39 -14.26 -3.22 3.93
CA LEU A 39 -12.93 -2.67 4.20
C LEU A 39 -12.96 -1.31 4.93
N PHE A 40 -14.01 -0.50 4.72
CA PHE A 40 -14.17 0.80 5.38
C PHE A 40 -14.78 0.76 6.78
N THR A 41 -15.27 -0.40 7.25
CA THR A 41 -15.88 -0.53 8.59
C THR A 41 -14.86 -0.41 9.73
N ASN A 42 -13.55 -0.39 9.45
CA ASN A 42 -12.47 -0.40 10.43
C ASN A 42 -12.58 -1.52 11.48
N ASP A 43 -13.31 -2.59 11.17
CA ASP A 43 -13.49 -3.77 12.01
C ASP A 43 -12.95 -5.01 11.28
N ILE A 44 -11.92 -5.60 11.87
CA ILE A 44 -11.26 -6.79 11.35
C ILE A 44 -12.24 -7.97 11.25
N ASN A 45 -13.17 -8.10 12.18
CA ASN A 45 -14.14 -9.19 12.19
C ASN A 45 -15.04 -9.14 10.95
N ASN A 46 -15.48 -7.95 10.56
CA ASN A 46 -16.28 -7.77 9.35
C ASN A 46 -15.50 -8.18 8.09
N VAL A 47 -14.20 -7.86 8.02
CA VAL A 47 -13.35 -8.28 6.91
C VAL A 47 -13.15 -9.80 6.90
N ILE A 48 -12.95 -10.42 8.07
CA ILE A 48 -12.81 -11.87 8.22
C ILE A 48 -14.09 -12.58 7.79
N GLU A 49 -15.24 -12.15 8.27
CA GLU A 49 -16.55 -12.73 7.93
C GLU A 49 -16.85 -12.57 6.44
N TYR A 50 -16.57 -11.39 5.89
CA TYR A 50 -16.74 -11.13 4.48
C TYR A 50 -15.89 -12.06 3.61
N ILE A 51 -14.59 -12.22 3.91
CA ILE A 51 -13.72 -13.14 3.18
C ILE A 51 -14.20 -14.60 3.35
N ARG A 52 -14.56 -15.03 4.56
CA ARG A 52 -15.05 -16.38 4.85
C ARG A 52 -16.35 -16.72 4.13
N SER A 53 -17.21 -15.73 3.89
CA SER A 53 -18.50 -15.95 3.20
C SER A 53 -18.34 -16.51 1.78
N PHE A 54 -17.17 -16.37 1.17
CA PHE A 54 -16.87 -16.91 -0.16
C PHE A 54 -16.39 -18.36 -0.17
N GLY A 55 -16.29 -19.02 1.01
CA GLY A 55 -15.98 -20.44 1.10
C GLY A 55 -14.68 -20.82 0.36
N GLY A 56 -14.78 -21.72 -0.61
CA GLY A 56 -13.62 -22.20 -1.39
C GLY A 56 -12.92 -21.11 -2.22
N TYR A 57 -13.58 -20.01 -2.54
CA TYR A 57 -13.02 -18.90 -3.30
C TYR A 57 -12.40 -17.82 -2.40
N ALA A 58 -12.43 -17.98 -1.07
CA ALA A 58 -11.97 -16.97 -0.11
C ALA A 58 -10.53 -16.51 -0.35
N VAL A 59 -9.62 -17.41 -0.73
CA VAL A 59 -8.22 -17.06 -1.05
C VAL A 59 -8.14 -16.10 -2.25
N ALA A 60 -8.87 -16.43 -3.33
CA ALA A 60 -8.89 -15.60 -4.54
C ALA A 60 -9.54 -14.23 -4.26
N VAL A 61 -10.63 -14.22 -3.48
CA VAL A 61 -11.30 -12.98 -3.07
C VAL A 61 -10.37 -12.11 -2.24
N SER A 62 -9.69 -12.66 -1.23
CA SER A 62 -8.71 -11.90 -0.45
C SER A 62 -7.57 -11.35 -1.30
N PHE A 63 -7.06 -12.14 -2.25
CA PHE A 63 -6.04 -11.69 -3.19
C PHE A 63 -6.52 -10.49 -4.01
N LEU A 64 -7.74 -10.57 -4.56
CA LEU A 64 -8.35 -9.47 -5.32
C LEU A 64 -8.65 -8.24 -4.46
N LEU A 65 -9.08 -8.44 -3.22
CA LEU A 65 -9.28 -7.34 -2.26
C LEU A 65 -7.98 -6.58 -1.98
N MET A 66 -6.87 -7.29 -1.83
CA MET A 66 -5.55 -6.67 -1.63
C MET A 66 -5.14 -5.84 -2.86
N ILE A 67 -5.40 -6.32 -4.06
CA ILE A 67 -5.16 -5.54 -5.29
C ILE A 67 -6.11 -4.35 -5.37
N LEU A 68 -7.39 -4.55 -5.12
CA LEU A 68 -8.41 -3.51 -5.19
C LEU A 68 -8.08 -2.36 -4.25
N GLN A 69 -7.74 -2.67 -2.98
CA GLN A 69 -7.35 -1.65 -2.02
C GLN A 69 -6.09 -0.90 -2.47
N SER A 70 -5.07 -1.57 -3.05
CA SER A 70 -3.86 -0.92 -3.54
C SER A 70 -4.14 0.13 -4.62
N ILE A 71 -5.17 -0.09 -5.44
CA ILE A 71 -5.54 0.83 -6.52
C ILE A 71 -6.43 1.97 -6.01
N ILE A 72 -7.40 1.66 -5.13
CA ILE A 72 -8.44 2.61 -4.69
C ILE A 72 -8.01 3.43 -3.47
N SER A 73 -6.89 3.06 -2.79
CA SER A 73 -6.41 3.73 -1.57
C SER A 73 -7.24 4.98 -1.15
N PRO A 74 -7.72 5.07 0.13
CA PRO A 74 -6.84 4.99 1.31
C PRO A 74 -7.17 3.85 2.29
N ILE A 75 -7.51 2.67 1.82
CA ILE A 75 -7.85 1.57 2.74
C ILE A 75 -6.55 0.95 3.26
N PRO A 76 -6.37 0.82 4.59
CA PRO A 76 -5.13 0.27 5.12
C PRO A 76 -5.00 -1.24 4.84
N ALA A 77 -3.97 -1.64 4.09
CA ALA A 77 -3.68 -3.03 3.71
C ALA A 77 -3.52 -3.98 4.90
N PHE A 78 -3.16 -3.46 6.08
CA PHE A 78 -2.95 -4.27 7.27
C PHE A 78 -4.22 -4.99 7.74
N PHE A 79 -5.42 -4.44 7.50
CA PHE A 79 -6.69 -5.13 7.82
C PHE A 79 -6.82 -6.46 7.07
N ILE A 80 -6.50 -6.46 5.77
CA ILE A 80 -6.54 -7.69 4.96
C ILE A 80 -5.44 -8.65 5.40
N THR A 81 -4.24 -8.14 5.72
CA THR A 81 -3.12 -8.96 6.19
C THR A 81 -3.42 -9.65 7.51
N LEU A 82 -4.00 -8.93 8.48
CA LEU A 82 -4.45 -9.48 9.75
C LEU A 82 -5.56 -10.52 9.54
N SER A 83 -6.54 -10.20 8.69
CA SER A 83 -7.66 -11.13 8.38
C SER A 83 -7.16 -12.41 7.71
N ASN A 84 -6.24 -12.32 6.77
CA ASN A 84 -5.64 -13.48 6.13
C ASN A 84 -4.95 -14.40 7.14
N ALA A 85 -4.20 -13.81 8.06
CA ALA A 85 -3.53 -14.58 9.10
C ALA A 85 -4.50 -15.19 10.11
N ALA A 86 -5.58 -14.50 10.47
CA ALA A 86 -6.63 -15.02 11.33
C ALA A 86 -7.42 -16.17 10.69
N ILE A 87 -7.57 -16.17 9.36
CA ILE A 87 -8.32 -17.21 8.62
C ILE A 87 -7.46 -18.45 8.36
N TRP A 88 -6.22 -18.26 7.85
CA TRP A 88 -5.38 -19.36 7.34
C TRP A 88 -4.14 -19.65 8.19
N GLY A 89 -3.99 -18.96 9.33
CA GLY A 89 -2.79 -19.00 10.15
C GLY A 89 -1.71 -18.04 9.66
N TRP A 90 -0.79 -17.69 10.57
CA TRP A 90 0.14 -16.59 10.37
C TRP A 90 1.03 -16.74 9.11
N TRP A 91 1.61 -17.92 8.85
CA TRP A 91 2.55 -18.10 7.75
C TRP A 91 1.87 -18.17 6.37
N ARG A 92 0.70 -18.84 6.26
CA ARG A 92 -0.08 -18.89 5.00
C ARG A 92 -0.69 -17.52 4.70
N GLY A 93 -1.20 -16.86 5.73
CA GLY A 93 -1.69 -15.49 5.63
C GLY A 93 -0.60 -14.50 5.22
N ALA A 94 0.64 -14.66 5.74
CA ALA A 94 1.78 -13.86 5.35
C ALA A 94 2.13 -14.03 3.85
N ILE A 95 2.23 -15.27 3.38
CA ILE A 95 2.52 -15.54 1.96
C ILE A 95 1.44 -14.96 1.05
N LEU A 96 0.16 -15.19 1.38
CA LEU A 96 -0.96 -14.66 0.61
C LEU A 96 -0.93 -13.12 0.56
N SER A 97 -0.77 -12.47 1.71
CA SER A 97 -0.73 -11.01 1.80
C SER A 97 0.49 -10.42 1.12
N TRP A 98 1.66 -11.03 1.29
CA TRP A 98 2.89 -10.58 0.65
C TRP A 98 2.80 -10.68 -0.87
N THR A 99 2.36 -11.82 -1.41
CA THR A 99 2.25 -12.03 -2.86
C THR A 99 1.19 -11.13 -3.50
N SER A 100 0.02 -10.99 -2.88
CA SER A 100 -1.05 -10.14 -3.40
C SER A 100 -0.70 -8.65 -3.35
N SER A 101 -0.03 -8.18 -2.28
CA SER A 101 0.44 -6.79 -2.20
C SER A 101 1.56 -6.49 -3.20
N MET A 102 2.44 -7.47 -3.51
CA MET A 102 3.44 -7.34 -4.56
C MET A 102 2.81 -7.13 -5.93
N VAL A 103 1.73 -7.88 -6.24
CA VAL A 103 0.98 -7.68 -7.49
C VAL A 103 0.30 -6.31 -7.49
N GLY A 104 -0.33 -5.90 -6.38
CA GLY A 104 -0.90 -4.56 -6.23
C GLY A 104 0.12 -3.44 -6.46
N ALA A 105 1.30 -3.55 -5.83
CA ALA A 105 2.40 -2.61 -6.02
C ALA A 105 2.87 -2.53 -7.49
N ALA A 106 3.00 -3.69 -8.16
CA ALA A 106 3.37 -3.73 -9.57
C ALA A 106 2.33 -3.03 -10.45
N MET A 107 1.03 -3.22 -10.18
CA MET A 107 -0.04 -2.55 -10.91
C MET A 107 0.02 -1.03 -10.70
N CYS A 108 0.14 -0.55 -9.46
CA CYS A 108 0.27 0.88 -9.15
C CYS A 108 1.48 1.50 -9.86
N PHE A 109 2.62 0.80 -9.82
CA PHE A 109 3.84 1.24 -10.52
C PHE A 109 3.64 1.40 -12.03
N TYR A 110 3.03 0.41 -12.69
CA TYR A 110 2.80 0.48 -14.14
C TYR A 110 1.70 1.48 -14.51
N ILE A 111 0.64 1.59 -13.71
CA ILE A 111 -0.39 2.62 -13.91
C ILE A 111 0.25 4.01 -13.90
N ALA A 112 1.04 4.33 -12.87
CA ALA A 112 1.74 5.61 -12.78
C ALA A 112 2.73 5.82 -13.94
N ARG A 113 3.49 4.77 -14.31
CA ARG A 113 4.45 4.82 -15.42
C ARG A 113 3.80 5.10 -16.77
N ILE A 114 2.59 4.56 -17.00
CA ILE A 114 1.82 4.74 -18.25
C ILE A 114 1.13 6.10 -18.27
N ILE A 115 0.53 6.52 -17.14
CA ILE A 115 -0.12 7.84 -17.01
C ILE A 115 0.92 8.94 -17.25
N GLY A 116 2.11 8.77 -16.65
CA GLY A 116 3.24 9.66 -16.84
C GLY A 116 3.24 10.86 -15.89
N ARG A 117 4.45 11.36 -15.66
CA ARG A 117 4.74 12.48 -14.74
C ARG A 117 3.94 13.74 -15.05
N ASP A 118 3.79 14.08 -16.34
CA ASP A 118 3.15 15.34 -16.76
C ASP A 118 1.71 15.50 -16.27
N ILE A 119 0.97 14.37 -16.15
CA ILE A 119 -0.42 14.38 -15.67
C ILE A 119 -0.45 14.49 -14.15
N VAL A 120 0.44 13.77 -13.46
CA VAL A 120 0.51 13.79 -11.98
C VAL A 120 0.95 15.16 -11.46
N VAL A 121 1.92 15.78 -12.12
CA VAL A 121 2.37 17.16 -11.79
C VAL A 121 1.24 18.17 -11.98
N LYS A 122 0.38 17.99 -12.99
CA LYS A 122 -0.79 18.87 -13.21
C LYS A 122 -1.88 18.71 -12.15
N LEU A 123 -1.99 17.53 -11.53
CA LEU A 123 -3.04 17.20 -10.56
C LEU A 123 -2.64 17.49 -9.11
N ASN A 124 -1.35 17.54 -8.81
CA ASN A 124 -0.82 17.78 -7.45
C ASN A 124 -0.01 19.06 -7.38
N SER A 125 0.10 19.62 -6.16
CA SER A 125 0.99 20.77 -5.92
C SER A 125 2.44 20.35 -6.22
N ASN A 126 3.14 21.17 -7.02
CA ASN A 126 4.53 20.93 -7.43
C ASN A 126 5.48 20.63 -6.25
N SER A 127 5.21 21.18 -5.06
CA SER A 127 6.05 21.01 -3.87
C SER A 127 6.10 19.58 -3.34
N ALA A 128 4.98 18.85 -3.29
CA ALA A 128 4.94 17.48 -2.76
C ALA A 128 5.69 16.51 -3.70
N VAL A 129 5.49 16.67 -5.00
CA VAL A 129 6.18 15.85 -6.02
C VAL A 129 7.70 16.09 -5.97
N GLU A 130 8.11 17.36 -5.84
CA GLU A 130 9.53 17.75 -5.76
C GLU A 130 10.24 17.19 -4.52
N HIS A 131 9.58 17.16 -3.35
CA HIS A 131 10.16 16.56 -2.13
C HIS A 131 10.36 15.06 -2.28
N ILE A 132 9.42 14.37 -2.92
CA ILE A 132 9.51 12.93 -3.16
C ILE A 132 10.60 12.63 -4.20
N GLU A 133 10.70 13.42 -5.27
CA GLU A 133 11.79 13.29 -6.25
C GLU A 133 13.16 13.47 -5.60
N LYS A 134 13.35 14.52 -4.78
CA LYS A 134 14.60 14.72 -4.02
C LYS A 134 14.93 13.54 -3.10
N PHE A 135 13.90 12.92 -2.49
CA PHE A 135 14.10 11.74 -1.67
C PHE A 135 14.56 10.53 -2.50
N PHE A 136 13.92 10.29 -3.67
CA PHE A 136 14.34 9.23 -4.57
C PHE A 136 15.70 9.48 -5.21
N ASP A 137 16.03 10.72 -5.56
CA ASP A 137 17.32 11.11 -6.10
C ASP A 137 18.46 10.89 -5.08
N ARG A 138 18.19 11.21 -3.80
CA ARG A 138 19.17 11.06 -2.72
C ARG A 138 19.43 9.62 -2.34
N TYR A 139 18.38 8.79 -2.26
CA TYR A 139 18.46 7.42 -1.73
C TYR A 139 18.30 6.34 -2.80
N GLY A 140 17.95 6.71 -4.03
CA GLY A 140 17.77 5.78 -5.15
C GLY A 140 16.77 4.64 -4.82
N THR A 141 17.18 3.41 -5.10
CA THR A 141 16.38 2.21 -4.81
C THR A 141 16.19 1.98 -3.30
N ASN A 142 17.13 2.43 -2.45
CA ASN A 142 17.02 2.32 -1.00
C ASN A 142 15.87 3.18 -0.44
N ALA A 143 15.48 4.25 -1.16
CA ALA A 143 14.32 5.05 -0.80
C ALA A 143 13.05 4.18 -0.66
N ILE A 144 12.90 3.17 -1.53
CA ILE A 144 11.75 2.26 -1.50
C ILE A 144 11.81 1.38 -0.24
N VAL A 145 12.97 0.78 0.04
CA VAL A 145 13.15 -0.06 1.23
C VAL A 145 12.86 0.74 2.50
N ILE A 146 13.43 1.94 2.61
CA ILE A 146 13.22 2.84 3.76
C ILE A 146 11.73 3.19 3.90
N ALA A 147 11.09 3.60 2.80
CA ALA A 147 9.67 3.95 2.81
C ALA A 147 8.76 2.78 3.21
N ARG A 148 9.12 1.54 2.85
CA ARG A 148 8.37 0.32 3.22
C ARG A 148 8.55 -0.06 4.70
N LEU A 149 9.68 0.26 5.29
CA LEU A 149 9.95 0.04 6.71
C LEU A 149 9.25 1.08 7.60
N LEU A 150 8.87 2.23 7.05
CA LEU A 150 8.22 3.29 7.80
C LEU A 150 6.69 3.09 7.80
N PRO A 151 6.07 2.82 8.97
CA PRO A 151 4.66 2.42 9.04
C PRO A 151 3.67 3.55 8.72
N PHE A 152 4.13 4.79 8.68
CA PHE A 152 3.31 5.98 8.41
C PHE A 152 3.30 6.39 6.92
N ILE A 153 4.14 5.76 6.08
CA ILE A 153 4.13 6.02 4.64
C ILE A 153 3.18 5.04 3.97
N PRO A 154 2.09 5.50 3.34
CA PRO A 154 1.15 4.62 2.68
C PRO A 154 1.83 3.82 1.56
N PHE A 155 1.62 2.51 1.62
CA PHE A 155 2.22 1.54 0.70
C PHE A 155 1.98 1.90 -0.78
N ASP A 156 0.76 2.22 -1.12
CA ASP A 156 0.34 2.43 -2.50
C ASP A 156 0.92 3.70 -3.09
N ILE A 157 1.00 4.76 -2.29
CA ILE A 157 1.61 6.04 -2.67
C ILE A 157 3.07 5.83 -3.11
N VAL A 158 3.86 5.06 -2.35
CA VAL A 158 5.26 4.76 -2.71
C VAL A 158 5.34 4.03 -4.04
N SER A 159 4.40 3.12 -4.33
CA SER A 159 4.35 2.37 -5.59
C SER A 159 4.04 3.29 -6.78
N TYR A 160 3.08 4.19 -6.63
CA TYR A 160 2.75 5.18 -7.66
C TYR A 160 3.91 6.13 -7.93
N PHE A 161 4.53 6.68 -6.88
CA PHE A 161 5.67 7.58 -7.06
C PHE A 161 6.89 6.88 -7.66
N ALA A 162 7.22 5.65 -7.23
CA ALA A 162 8.28 4.88 -7.85
C ALA A 162 8.04 4.67 -9.36
N GLY A 163 6.77 4.49 -9.77
CA GLY A 163 6.38 4.42 -11.17
C GLY A 163 6.68 5.69 -11.98
N LEU A 164 6.66 6.87 -11.34
CA LEU A 164 6.95 8.16 -11.96
C LEU A 164 8.46 8.47 -12.05
N THR A 165 9.29 7.79 -11.27
CA THR A 165 10.75 7.95 -11.27
C THR A 165 11.40 7.12 -12.37
N PRO A 166 12.67 7.36 -12.74
CA PRO A 166 13.42 6.55 -13.72
C PRO A 166 13.82 5.15 -13.19
N ILE A 167 13.42 4.77 -11.96
CA ILE A 167 13.75 3.47 -11.36
C ILE A 167 13.18 2.33 -12.23
N GLY A 168 14.03 1.33 -12.54
CA GLY A 168 13.60 0.13 -13.27
C GLY A 168 12.66 -0.74 -12.43
N PHE A 169 11.70 -1.39 -13.11
CA PHE A 169 10.69 -2.25 -12.46
C PHE A 169 11.29 -3.29 -11.51
N TRP A 170 12.30 -4.04 -11.93
CA TRP A 170 12.90 -5.08 -11.10
C TRP A 170 13.57 -4.53 -9.83
N LYS A 171 14.23 -3.37 -9.93
CA LYS A 171 14.79 -2.70 -8.76
C LYS A 171 13.70 -2.29 -7.77
N PHE A 172 12.61 -1.71 -8.27
CA PHE A 172 11.42 -1.38 -7.48
C PHE A 172 10.81 -2.62 -6.83
N PHE A 173 10.57 -3.68 -7.62
CA PHE A 173 9.89 -4.89 -7.18
C PHE A 173 10.65 -5.61 -6.07
N ILE A 174 11.96 -5.82 -6.25
CA ILE A 174 12.82 -6.46 -5.25
C ILE A 174 12.90 -5.59 -3.98
N ALA A 175 13.14 -4.28 -4.11
CA ALA A 175 13.19 -3.38 -2.97
C ALA A 175 11.86 -3.34 -2.20
N THR A 176 10.73 -3.36 -2.90
CA THR A 176 9.40 -3.46 -2.30
C THR A 176 9.25 -4.79 -1.55
N GLY A 177 9.61 -5.92 -2.18
CA GLY A 177 9.49 -7.24 -1.57
C GLY A 177 10.31 -7.37 -0.28
N ILE A 178 11.56 -6.91 -0.31
CA ILE A 178 12.43 -6.92 0.87
C ILE A 178 11.91 -5.96 1.94
N GLY A 179 11.57 -4.73 1.56
CA GLY A 179 11.20 -3.68 2.52
C GLY A 179 9.88 -3.96 3.24
N GLN A 180 8.89 -4.56 2.58
CA GLN A 180 7.59 -4.88 3.20
C GLN A 180 7.58 -6.21 3.96
N PHE A 181 8.54 -7.11 3.69
CA PHE A 181 8.56 -8.45 4.29
C PHE A 181 8.51 -8.43 5.83
N PRO A 182 9.32 -7.62 6.55
CA PRO A 182 9.26 -7.56 8.01
C PRO A 182 7.88 -7.12 8.53
N ALA A 183 7.30 -6.09 7.94
CA ALA A 183 5.97 -5.62 8.33
C ALA A 183 4.89 -6.67 8.08
N THR A 184 4.93 -7.37 6.94
CA THR A 184 3.99 -8.44 6.61
C THR A 184 4.08 -9.59 7.63
N ILE A 185 5.28 -9.99 8.04
CA ILE A 185 5.47 -11.03 9.07
C ILE A 185 4.90 -10.58 10.41
N ILE A 186 5.21 -9.34 10.84
CA ILE A 186 4.71 -8.79 12.10
C ILE A 186 3.18 -8.77 12.12
N TYR A 187 2.55 -8.20 11.08
CA TYR A 187 1.09 -8.14 10.99
C TYR A 187 0.46 -9.52 10.88
N SER A 188 1.06 -10.44 10.14
CA SER A 188 0.52 -11.81 10.02
C SER A 188 0.69 -12.60 11.31
N TYR A 189 1.81 -12.49 12.01
CA TYR A 189 1.98 -13.11 13.31
C TYR A 189 0.93 -12.62 14.30
N ALA A 190 0.71 -11.31 14.32
CA ALA A 190 -0.33 -10.70 15.11
C ALA A 190 -1.74 -11.16 14.74
N GLY A 191 -2.06 -11.18 13.45
CA GLY A 191 -3.36 -11.64 12.95
C GLY A 191 -3.64 -13.09 13.34
N GLY A 192 -2.61 -13.94 13.34
CA GLY A 192 -2.72 -15.32 13.78
C GLY A 192 -3.02 -15.49 15.28
N GLN A 193 -2.75 -14.47 16.09
CA GLN A 193 -3.02 -14.45 17.54
C GLN A 193 -4.35 -13.75 17.88
N LEU A 194 -5.12 -13.28 16.88
CA LEU A 194 -6.35 -12.50 17.08
C LEU A 194 -7.55 -13.31 17.61
N THR A 195 -7.32 -14.49 18.17
CA THR A 195 -8.34 -15.25 18.89
C THR A 195 -8.27 -14.90 20.39
N GLY A 196 -9.15 -13.99 20.84
CA GLY A 196 -9.28 -13.63 22.26
C GLY A 196 -8.67 -12.28 22.67
N GLY A 197 -8.43 -12.08 23.97
CA GLY A 197 -7.95 -10.81 24.57
C GLY A 197 -6.58 -10.31 24.09
N ALA A 198 -5.81 -11.13 23.37
CA ALA A 198 -4.54 -10.78 22.75
C ALA A 198 -4.66 -9.66 21.70
N GLN A 199 -5.82 -9.51 21.05
CA GLN A 199 -6.09 -8.47 20.04
C GLN A 199 -5.90 -7.06 20.61
N LYS A 200 -6.50 -6.78 21.78
CA LYS A 200 -6.41 -5.45 22.41
C LYS A 200 -4.99 -5.12 22.85
N MET A 201 -4.28 -6.11 23.37
CA MET A 201 -2.90 -5.96 23.80
C MET A 201 -1.95 -5.71 22.62
N PHE A 202 -2.18 -6.38 21.50
CA PHE A 202 -1.35 -6.22 20.31
C PHE A 202 -1.59 -4.87 19.61
N ILE A 203 -2.86 -4.44 19.47
CA ILE A 203 -3.18 -3.10 18.96
C ILE A 203 -2.55 -2.03 19.87
N GLY A 204 -2.60 -2.21 21.19
CA GLY A 204 -1.92 -1.34 22.16
C GLY A 204 -0.40 -1.28 21.92
N LEU A 205 0.25 -2.42 21.70
CA LEU A 205 1.69 -2.49 21.38
C LEU A 205 2.03 -1.82 20.05
N LEU A 206 1.24 -2.02 19.00
CA LEU A 206 1.43 -1.36 17.71
C LEU A 206 1.32 0.16 17.81
N ILE A 207 0.35 0.67 18.57
CA ILE A 207 0.18 2.10 18.82
C ILE A 207 1.38 2.63 19.61
N LEU A 208 1.85 1.88 20.60
CA LEU A 208 2.96 2.29 21.48
C LEU A 208 4.30 2.28 20.73
N PHE A 209 4.59 1.24 19.94
CA PHE A 209 5.80 1.17 19.12
C PHE A 209 5.75 2.12 17.94
N GLY A 210 4.63 2.20 17.21
CA GLY A 210 4.45 3.15 16.12
C GLY A 210 4.51 4.60 16.61
N GLY A 211 3.85 4.90 17.72
CA GLY A 211 3.90 6.21 18.37
C GLY A 211 5.29 6.59 18.85
N SER A 212 6.02 5.67 19.48
CA SER A 212 7.41 5.92 19.93
C SER A 212 8.37 6.17 18.78
N ALA A 213 8.23 5.45 17.67
CA ALA A 213 9.04 5.66 16.47
C ALA A 213 8.76 7.05 15.83
N VAL A 214 7.49 7.45 15.78
CA VAL A 214 7.08 8.80 15.29
C VAL A 214 7.66 9.89 16.20
N VAL A 215 7.55 9.74 17.51
CA VAL A 215 8.10 10.71 18.49
C VAL A 215 9.62 10.82 18.37
N ALA A 216 10.32 9.68 18.26
CA ALA A 216 11.78 9.67 18.10
C ALA A 216 12.21 10.36 16.79
N MET A 217 11.44 10.15 15.71
CA MET A 217 11.71 10.78 14.42
C MET A 217 11.43 12.29 14.43
N LEU A 218 10.32 12.72 15.05
CA LEU A 218 10.00 14.15 15.21
C LEU A 218 11.05 14.85 16.06
N LYS A 219 11.54 14.21 17.13
CA LYS A 219 12.63 14.74 17.95
C LYS A 219 13.91 14.93 17.14
N LYS A 220 14.31 13.90 16.37
CA LYS A 220 15.49 13.98 15.49
C LYS A 220 15.38 15.05 14.42
N MET A 221 14.19 15.25 13.86
CA MET A 221 13.93 16.36 12.91
C MET A 221 13.98 17.73 13.57
N TYR A 222 13.50 17.84 14.80
CA TYR A 222 13.55 19.07 15.59
C TYR A 222 14.99 19.45 15.95
N ASP A 223 15.78 18.47 16.44
CA ASP A 223 17.18 18.66 16.80
C ASP A 223 18.02 19.09 15.59
N ALA A 224 17.82 18.44 14.42
CA ALA A 224 18.50 18.81 13.18
C ALA A 224 18.11 20.22 12.65
N LYS A 225 16.89 20.70 13.00
CA LYS A 225 16.45 22.05 12.64
C LYS A 225 17.06 23.11 13.56
N GLN A 226 17.27 22.80 14.85
CA GLN A 226 17.98 23.68 15.79
C GLN A 226 19.46 23.82 15.41
N GLU A 227 20.18 22.73 15.18
CA GLU A 227 21.59 22.77 14.73
C GLU A 227 21.77 23.64 13.46
N LYS A 228 20.81 23.60 12.55
CA LYS A 228 20.85 24.40 11.31
C LYS A 228 20.57 25.90 11.55
N ASN A 229 19.81 26.24 12.58
CA ASN A 229 19.55 27.62 12.98
C ASN A 229 20.73 28.20 13.77
N ASP A 230 21.35 27.43 14.64
CA ASP A 230 22.52 27.85 15.43
C ASP A 230 23.75 28.07 14.56
N SER A 231 23.92 27.23 13.50
CA SER A 231 24.98 27.42 12.49
C SER A 231 24.77 28.61 11.54
N LYS A 232 23.60 29.23 11.52
CA LYS A 232 23.32 30.45 10.72
C LYS A 232 23.47 31.74 11.54
N ASN A 233 23.51 31.64 12.86
CA ASN A 233 23.60 32.77 13.78
C ASN A 233 25.03 32.99 14.35
N ASN A 234 25.98 32.11 14.00
CA ASN A 234 27.42 32.27 14.23
C ASN A 234 28.12 32.49 12.87
#